data_7d5dd7730fe00a23b80a751c64da2ada
#
_entry.id   7d5dd7730fe00a23b80a751c64da2ada
#
_cell.length_a   1.000
_cell.length_b   1.000
_cell.length_c   1.000
_cell.angle_alpha   90.00
_cell.angle_beta   90.00
_cell.angle_gamma   90.00
#
_symmetry.space_group_name_H-M   'P 1'
#
loop_
_entity.id
_entity.type
_entity.pdbx_description
1 polymer ?
#
loop_
_entity_poly.entity_id
_entity_poly.type
_entity_poly.pdbx_seq_one_letter_code
_entity_poly.pdbx_strand_id
1 'polypeptide(L)'
;MEVIAFVGSSGSGKSHRAIGVAHQYHCDAIIDDGLLIQGSKILGGTSAKSEQNRVQAVKRAIFYEDSHAAEVREALARSSIRRILIIATSDRMINKITARLVLPDPLKTIYITDIASKQEIKKAHESRLRYGKHIVPVPTVELKQHFSGFFANLPYNIFSKNKNERRESRSIVRPAFSYYGTILISDYVIEDIVNQADGGIRD
;
A
#
# COMPACT_ATOMS: atom_id res chain seq x y z
N MET A 1 20.16 5.03 13.64
CA MET A 1 19.02 4.27 13.07
C MET A 1 19.54 3.36 11.97
N GLU A 2 19.09 2.13 11.89
CA GLU A 2 19.46 1.17 10.84
C GLU A 2 18.32 1.02 9.85
N VAL A 3 18.63 0.86 8.57
CA VAL A 3 17.65 0.68 7.50
C VAL A 3 17.76 -0.74 6.93
N ILE A 4 16.62 -1.41 6.78
CA ILE A 4 16.46 -2.63 6.01
C ILE A 4 15.58 -2.29 4.80
N ALA A 5 16.03 -2.62 3.60
CA ALA A 5 15.24 -2.41 2.38
C ALA A 5 14.48 -3.67 1.99
N PHE A 6 13.21 -3.53 1.59
CA PHE A 6 12.40 -4.60 1.04
C PHE A 6 11.89 -4.23 -0.36
N VAL A 7 12.47 -4.85 -1.36
CA VAL A 7 12.34 -4.46 -2.76
C VAL A 7 11.59 -5.51 -3.58
N GLY A 8 10.79 -5.05 -4.54
CA GLY A 8 10.11 -5.91 -5.51
C GLY A 8 9.11 -5.14 -6.36
N SER A 9 8.69 -5.68 -7.49
CA SER A 9 7.75 -5.03 -8.41
C SER A 9 6.44 -4.63 -7.74
N SER A 10 5.78 -3.64 -8.31
CA SER A 10 4.46 -3.21 -7.84
C SER A 10 3.45 -4.37 -7.91
N GLY A 11 2.64 -4.55 -6.86
CA GLY A 11 1.66 -5.64 -6.81
C GLY A 11 2.21 -7.03 -6.47
N SER A 12 3.51 -7.19 -6.22
CA SER A 12 4.14 -8.48 -5.89
C SER A 12 3.83 -9.03 -4.49
N GLY A 13 3.05 -8.30 -3.66
CA GLY A 13 2.68 -8.74 -2.32
C GLY A 13 3.59 -8.25 -1.19
N LYS A 14 4.48 -7.27 -1.43
CA LYS A 14 5.38 -6.71 -0.40
C LYS A 14 4.64 -6.21 0.83
N SER A 15 3.68 -5.29 0.66
CA SER A 15 2.91 -4.74 1.81
C SER A 15 2.14 -5.83 2.56
N HIS A 16 1.77 -6.93 1.89
CA HIS A 16 1.18 -8.11 2.55
C HIS A 16 2.17 -8.82 3.47
N ARG A 17 3.44 -8.87 3.09
CA ARG A 17 4.50 -9.54 3.86
C ARG A 17 5.26 -8.61 4.81
N ALA A 18 5.01 -7.32 4.73
CA ALA A 18 5.76 -6.27 5.43
C ALA A 18 5.92 -6.54 6.93
N ILE A 19 4.83 -6.87 7.62
CA ILE A 19 4.83 -7.12 9.06
C ILE A 19 5.69 -8.34 9.41
N GLY A 20 5.60 -9.43 8.62
CA GLY A 20 6.42 -10.62 8.83
C GLY A 20 7.90 -10.37 8.60
N VAL A 21 8.24 -9.60 7.55
CA VAL A 21 9.62 -9.21 7.25
C VAL A 21 10.15 -8.27 8.34
N ALA A 22 9.38 -7.27 8.76
CA ALA A 22 9.78 -6.37 9.85
C ALA A 22 10.07 -7.15 11.14
N HIS A 23 9.21 -8.10 11.49
CA HIS A 23 9.44 -8.97 12.66
C HIS A 23 10.71 -9.83 12.52
N GLN A 24 10.90 -10.47 11.35
CA GLN A 24 12.06 -11.33 11.08
C GLN A 24 13.40 -10.57 11.19
N TYR A 25 13.41 -9.30 10.81
CA TYR A 25 14.60 -8.45 10.84
C TYR A 25 14.64 -7.48 12.02
N HIS A 26 13.76 -7.68 13.01
CA HIS A 26 13.67 -6.87 14.24
C HIS A 26 13.55 -5.36 13.94
N CYS A 27 12.73 -5.01 12.94
CA CYS A 27 12.43 -3.62 12.63
C CYS A 27 11.32 -3.09 13.54
N ASP A 28 11.56 -1.92 14.12
CA ASP A 28 10.62 -1.25 15.04
C ASP A 28 9.48 -0.56 14.27
N ALA A 29 9.73 -0.20 13.00
CA ALA A 29 8.80 0.53 12.15
C ALA A 29 8.91 0.13 10.67
N ILE A 30 7.92 0.53 9.90
CA ILE A 30 7.81 0.30 8.46
C ILE A 30 7.55 1.63 7.75
N ILE A 31 8.27 1.90 6.65
CA ILE A 31 7.89 2.90 5.66
C ILE A 31 7.30 2.18 4.46
N ASP A 32 6.03 2.45 4.14
CA ASP A 32 5.31 1.90 2.98
C ASP A 32 4.42 2.97 2.33
N ASP A 33 4.63 3.21 1.04
CA ASP A 33 3.81 4.11 0.22
C ASP A 33 3.53 5.48 0.88
N GLY A 34 4.56 6.13 1.44
CA GLY A 34 4.47 7.47 2.02
C GLY A 34 4.08 7.52 3.50
N LEU A 35 3.83 6.38 4.13
CA LEU A 35 3.48 6.26 5.55
C LEU A 35 4.65 5.78 6.39
N LEU A 36 4.82 6.36 7.59
CA LEU A 36 5.61 5.80 8.69
C LEU A 36 4.69 5.08 9.67
N ILE A 37 4.90 3.78 9.83
CA ILE A 37 4.04 2.88 10.59
C ILE A 37 4.87 2.23 11.71
N GLN A 38 4.37 2.27 12.95
CA GLN A 38 4.94 1.56 14.09
C GLN A 38 3.86 0.72 14.76
N GLY A 39 4.06 -0.59 14.81
CA GLY A 39 3.05 -1.51 15.29
C GLY A 39 1.75 -1.40 14.47
N SER A 40 0.67 -0.98 15.13
CA SER A 40 -0.65 -0.77 14.50
C SER A 40 -0.98 0.70 14.23
N LYS A 41 -0.03 1.63 14.44
CA LYS A 41 -0.26 3.08 14.32
C LYS A 41 0.51 3.71 13.18
N ILE A 42 -0.09 4.73 12.57
CA ILE A 42 0.56 5.65 11.65
C ILE A 42 1.16 6.78 12.49
N LEU A 43 2.49 6.92 12.47
CA LEU A 43 3.19 7.97 13.20
C LEU A 43 3.28 9.27 12.40
N GLY A 44 3.20 9.19 11.08
CA GLY A 44 3.25 10.35 10.21
C GLY A 44 3.19 9.96 8.73
N GLY A 45 2.98 10.96 7.91
CA GLY A 45 2.88 10.82 6.47
C GLY A 45 1.46 10.60 5.96
N THR A 46 1.34 10.65 4.64
CA THR A 46 0.09 10.46 3.90
C THR A 46 0.26 9.32 2.91
N SER A 47 -0.77 8.46 2.81
CA SER A 47 -0.70 7.29 1.93
C SER A 47 -0.71 7.67 0.45
N ALA A 48 0.24 7.17 -0.30
CA ALA A 48 0.24 7.24 -1.77
C ALA A 48 -1.02 6.59 -2.39
N LYS A 49 -1.68 5.70 -1.66
CA LYS A 49 -2.91 5.04 -2.09
C LYS A 49 -4.15 5.94 -1.99
N SER A 50 -4.04 7.11 -1.33
CA SER A 50 -5.08 8.16 -1.30
C SER A 50 -5.06 9.08 -2.52
N GLU A 51 -3.98 9.04 -3.29
CA GLU A 51 -3.81 9.94 -4.44
C GLU A 51 -4.76 9.60 -5.60
N GLN A 52 -5.13 10.60 -6.38
CA GLN A 52 -6.09 10.44 -7.47
C GLN A 52 -5.48 9.82 -8.72
N ASN A 53 -4.17 9.98 -8.91
CA ASN A 53 -3.47 9.46 -10.07
C ASN A 53 -2.11 8.86 -9.71
N ARG A 54 -1.57 8.07 -10.66
CA ARG A 54 -0.33 7.33 -10.47
C ARG A 54 0.89 8.22 -10.26
N VAL A 55 0.94 9.38 -10.91
CA VAL A 55 2.10 10.30 -10.80
C VAL A 55 2.16 10.88 -9.39
N GLN A 56 1.02 11.34 -8.87
CA GLN A 56 0.93 11.84 -7.50
C GLN A 56 1.24 10.73 -6.48
N ALA A 57 0.73 9.52 -6.71
CA ALA A 57 1.03 8.39 -5.85
C ALA A 57 2.54 8.08 -5.79
N VAL A 58 3.26 8.13 -6.92
CA VAL A 58 4.72 7.95 -6.94
C VAL A 58 5.43 9.09 -6.20
N LYS A 59 5.04 10.34 -6.42
CA LYS A 59 5.60 11.49 -5.71
C LYS A 59 5.41 11.36 -4.20
N ARG A 60 4.23 10.96 -3.77
CA ARG A 60 3.90 10.74 -2.36
C ARG A 60 4.76 9.62 -1.75
N ALA A 61 4.86 8.49 -2.44
CA ALA A 61 5.60 7.32 -1.97
C ALA A 61 7.11 7.56 -1.81
N ILE A 62 7.69 8.53 -2.55
CA ILE A 62 9.12 8.91 -2.43
C ILE A 62 9.33 10.18 -1.61
N PHE A 63 8.32 10.68 -0.92
CA PHE A 63 8.40 11.90 -0.10
C PHE A 63 8.90 13.12 -0.91
N TYR A 64 8.37 13.28 -2.13
CA TYR A 64 8.80 14.34 -3.03
C TYR A 64 8.54 15.74 -2.48
N GLU A 65 7.41 15.94 -1.79
CA GLU A 65 7.03 17.20 -1.16
C GLU A 65 7.79 17.40 0.15
N ASP A 66 8.37 18.61 0.32
CA ASP A 66 9.19 18.92 1.49
C ASP A 66 8.42 18.87 2.80
N SER A 67 7.18 19.33 2.80
CA SER A 67 6.29 19.28 3.97
C SER A 67 6.02 17.85 4.42
N HIS A 68 5.72 16.95 3.47
CA HIS A 68 5.49 15.54 3.75
C HIS A 68 6.76 14.83 4.26
N ALA A 69 7.91 15.12 3.65
CA ALA A 69 9.18 14.59 4.14
C ALA A 69 9.54 15.15 5.53
N ALA A 70 9.27 16.41 5.79
CA ALA A 70 9.53 17.05 7.09
C ALA A 70 8.68 16.44 8.21
N GLU A 71 7.38 16.22 7.96
CA GLU A 71 6.47 15.55 8.89
C GLU A 71 7.00 14.19 9.34
N VAL A 72 7.42 13.36 8.37
CA VAL A 72 7.93 12.02 8.68
C VAL A 72 9.30 12.06 9.36
N ARG A 73 10.20 12.99 8.97
CA ARG A 73 11.48 13.19 9.69
C ARG A 73 11.26 13.59 11.15
N GLU A 74 10.30 14.47 11.39
CA GLU A 74 9.96 14.92 12.75
C GLU A 74 9.36 13.77 13.58
N ALA A 75 8.47 12.97 13.00
CA ALA A 75 7.93 11.77 13.65
C ALA A 75 9.04 10.75 13.98
N LEU A 76 9.99 10.54 13.06
CA LEU A 76 11.17 9.70 13.31
C LEU A 76 12.04 10.24 14.44
N ALA A 77 12.28 11.55 14.46
CA ALA A 77 13.12 12.18 15.49
C ALA A 77 12.50 12.12 16.90
N ARG A 78 11.16 12.15 16.99
CA ARG A 78 10.44 12.01 18.27
C ARG A 78 10.26 10.56 18.73
N SER A 79 10.55 9.60 17.86
CA SER A 79 10.35 8.17 18.12
C SER A 79 11.63 7.53 18.72
N SER A 80 11.44 6.36 19.34
CA SER A 80 12.54 5.49 19.79
C SER A 80 12.93 4.44 18.75
N ILE A 81 12.61 4.65 17.47
CA ILE A 81 12.88 3.71 16.39
C ILE A 81 14.39 3.59 16.16
N ARG A 82 14.91 2.38 16.27
CA ARG A 82 16.33 2.06 16.04
C ARG A 82 16.55 1.39 14.69
N ARG A 83 15.58 0.59 14.23
CA ARG A 83 15.66 -0.11 12.94
C ARG A 83 14.33 0.02 12.20
N ILE A 84 14.41 0.35 10.90
CA ILE A 84 13.24 0.60 10.06
C ILE A 84 13.28 -0.25 8.80
N LEU A 85 12.12 -0.81 8.41
CA LEU A 85 11.91 -1.47 7.14
C LEU A 85 11.38 -0.46 6.11
N ILE A 86 12.09 -0.26 5.00
CA ILE A 86 11.61 0.58 3.89
C ILE A 86 11.18 -0.32 2.74
N ILE A 87 9.93 -0.18 2.31
CA ILE A 87 9.34 -0.94 1.21
C ILE A 87 9.35 -0.10 -0.06
N ALA A 88 9.92 -0.65 -1.13
CA ALA A 88 9.99 0.06 -2.41
C ALA A 88 9.85 -0.88 -3.61
N THR A 89 9.65 -0.29 -4.79
CA THR A 89 9.55 -1.04 -6.04
C THR A 89 10.90 -1.30 -6.71
N SER A 90 11.94 -0.58 -6.29
CA SER A 90 13.32 -0.71 -6.80
C SER A 90 14.33 -0.11 -5.84
N ASP A 91 15.61 -0.47 -5.97
CA ASP A 91 16.72 0.10 -5.20
C ASP A 91 16.81 1.62 -5.42
N ARG A 92 16.57 2.09 -6.65
CA ARG A 92 16.51 3.53 -6.95
C ARG A 92 15.44 4.26 -6.13
N MET A 93 14.31 3.61 -5.86
CA MET A 93 13.27 4.18 -5.01
C MET A 93 13.72 4.21 -3.54
N ILE A 94 14.39 3.17 -3.05
CA ILE A 94 15.00 3.15 -1.71
C ILE A 94 15.93 4.35 -1.54
N ASN A 95 16.89 4.54 -2.46
CA ASN A 95 17.87 5.64 -2.40
C ASN A 95 17.18 7.02 -2.38
N LYS A 96 16.08 7.19 -3.12
CA LYS A 96 15.28 8.42 -3.06
C LYS A 96 14.64 8.64 -1.69
N ILE A 97 14.06 7.59 -1.12
CA ILE A 97 13.39 7.65 0.20
C ILE A 97 14.41 7.94 1.28
N THR A 98 15.53 7.23 1.32
CA THR A 98 16.59 7.45 2.33
C THR A 98 17.16 8.86 2.24
N ALA A 99 17.45 9.36 1.03
CA ALA A 99 17.93 10.73 0.83
C ALA A 99 16.90 11.77 1.30
N ARG A 100 15.61 11.60 0.97
CA ARG A 100 14.54 12.54 1.36
C ARG A 100 14.27 12.57 2.87
N LEU A 101 14.40 11.43 3.53
CA LEU A 101 14.16 11.29 4.97
C LEU A 101 15.44 11.43 5.81
N VAL A 102 16.59 11.70 5.16
CA VAL A 102 17.91 11.82 5.83
C VAL A 102 18.22 10.55 6.65
N LEU A 103 18.00 9.40 6.04
CA LEU A 103 18.26 8.08 6.60
C LEU A 103 19.58 7.52 6.02
N PRO A 104 20.29 6.64 6.77
CA PRO A 104 21.47 5.96 6.25
C PRO A 104 21.11 5.01 5.11
N ASP A 105 22.13 4.61 4.35
CA ASP A 105 22.00 3.55 3.36
C ASP A 105 21.56 2.24 4.01
N PRO A 106 20.82 1.40 3.27
CA PRO A 106 20.36 0.13 3.81
C PRO A 106 21.51 -0.78 4.23
N LEU A 107 21.44 -1.27 5.47
CA LEU A 107 22.34 -2.31 5.99
C LEU A 107 22.15 -3.62 5.21
N LYS A 108 20.91 -3.88 4.76
CA LYS A 108 20.56 -5.07 3.99
C LYS A 108 19.38 -4.78 3.07
N THR A 109 19.44 -5.32 1.85
CA THR A 109 18.31 -5.37 0.91
C THR A 109 17.79 -6.79 0.79
N ILE A 110 16.47 -6.94 0.88
CA ILE A 110 15.72 -8.18 0.72
C ILE A 110 14.85 -8.01 -0.51
N TYR A 111 14.92 -8.95 -1.43
CA TYR A 111 14.05 -8.94 -2.58
C TYR A 111 12.85 -9.84 -2.35
N ILE A 112 11.68 -9.44 -2.87
CA ILE A 112 10.46 -10.26 -2.75
C ILE A 112 10.65 -11.67 -3.32
N THR A 113 11.52 -11.83 -4.31
CA THR A 113 11.88 -13.10 -4.93
C THR A 113 12.64 -14.05 -4.01
N ASP A 114 13.26 -13.53 -2.95
CA ASP A 114 14.00 -14.32 -1.97
C ASP A 114 13.09 -14.99 -0.95
N ILE A 115 11.86 -14.44 -0.79
CA ILE A 115 10.92 -14.86 0.26
C ILE A 115 9.54 -15.29 -0.27
N ALA A 116 9.28 -15.12 -1.57
CA ALA A 116 8.03 -15.50 -2.20
C ALA A 116 8.28 -16.26 -3.49
N SER A 117 7.55 -17.34 -3.69
CA SER A 117 7.59 -18.10 -4.94
C SER A 117 7.01 -17.29 -6.10
N LYS A 118 7.41 -17.65 -7.33
CA LYS A 118 6.86 -17.04 -8.55
C LYS A 118 5.34 -17.15 -8.63
N GLN A 119 4.77 -18.26 -8.14
CA GLN A 119 3.31 -18.47 -8.12
C GLN A 119 2.60 -17.52 -7.16
N GLU A 120 3.16 -17.27 -5.98
CA GLU A 120 2.60 -16.33 -5.00
C GLU A 120 2.65 -14.88 -5.52
N ILE A 121 3.77 -14.50 -6.15
CA ILE A 121 3.91 -13.19 -6.78
C ILE A 121 2.88 -13.04 -7.91
N LYS A 122 2.70 -14.05 -8.76
CA LYS A 122 1.69 -14.05 -9.83
C LYS A 122 0.28 -13.89 -9.28
N LYS A 123 -0.10 -14.65 -8.25
CA LYS A 123 -1.40 -14.52 -7.58
C LYS A 123 -1.63 -13.12 -6.99
N ALA A 124 -0.60 -12.51 -6.40
CA ALA A 124 -0.68 -11.15 -5.89
C ALA A 124 -0.93 -10.13 -7.02
N HIS A 125 -0.22 -10.26 -8.13
CA HIS A 125 -0.45 -9.44 -9.34
C HIS A 125 -1.87 -9.60 -9.89
N GLU A 126 -2.33 -10.82 -10.06
CA GLU A 126 -3.69 -11.12 -10.56
C GLU A 126 -4.76 -10.53 -9.65
N SER A 127 -4.59 -10.68 -8.34
CA SER A 127 -5.52 -10.08 -7.35
C SER A 127 -5.58 -8.56 -7.47
N ARG A 128 -4.43 -7.92 -7.69
CA ARG A 128 -4.36 -6.46 -7.87
C ARG A 128 -5.00 -6.01 -9.19
N LEU A 129 -4.71 -6.72 -10.29
CA LEU A 129 -5.25 -6.39 -11.61
C LEU A 129 -6.76 -6.60 -11.70
N ARG A 130 -7.25 -7.76 -11.20
CA ARG A 130 -8.68 -8.10 -11.31
C ARG A 130 -9.56 -7.32 -10.35
N TYR A 131 -9.07 -7.03 -9.15
CA TYR A 131 -9.92 -6.50 -8.06
C TYR A 131 -9.49 -5.13 -7.58
N GLY A 132 -8.43 -4.52 -8.15
CA GLY A 132 -7.89 -3.23 -7.70
C GLY A 132 -7.49 -3.22 -6.22
N LYS A 133 -7.19 -4.38 -5.62
CA LYS A 133 -6.92 -4.51 -4.19
C LYS A 133 -5.49 -4.13 -3.85
N HIS A 134 -5.33 -3.16 -2.96
CA HIS A 134 -4.06 -2.77 -2.39
C HIS A 134 -4.07 -3.02 -0.89
N ILE A 135 -2.96 -3.49 -0.36
CA ILE A 135 -2.81 -3.75 1.08
C ILE A 135 -2.00 -2.64 1.71
N VAL A 136 -2.47 -2.18 2.88
CA VAL A 136 -1.75 -1.27 3.77
C VAL A 136 -1.48 -2.05 5.07
N PRO A 137 -0.25 -2.08 5.60
CA PRO A 137 0.10 -2.86 6.76
C PRO A 137 -0.28 -2.18 8.09
N VAL A 138 -1.51 -1.67 8.17
CA VAL A 138 -2.14 -1.11 9.37
C VAL A 138 -3.60 -1.55 9.47
N PRO A 139 -4.19 -1.57 10.68
CA PRO A 139 -5.62 -1.85 10.87
C PRO A 139 -6.52 -0.82 10.17
N THR A 140 -7.70 -1.27 9.77
CA THR A 140 -8.67 -0.41 9.08
C THR A 140 -9.14 0.77 9.94
N VAL A 141 -9.21 0.60 11.26
CA VAL A 141 -9.60 1.66 12.19
C VAL A 141 -8.58 2.80 12.17
N GLU A 142 -7.31 2.47 12.18
CA GLU A 142 -6.22 3.45 12.09
C GLU A 142 -6.20 4.14 10.73
N LEU A 143 -6.28 3.34 9.65
CA LEU A 143 -6.22 3.89 8.30
C LEU A 143 -7.40 4.83 7.99
N LYS A 144 -8.59 4.59 8.52
CA LYS A 144 -9.77 5.46 8.32
C LYS A 144 -9.56 6.90 8.77
N GLN A 145 -8.68 7.15 9.72
CA GLN A 145 -8.35 8.49 10.20
C GLN A 145 -7.45 9.25 9.20
N HIS A 146 -6.74 8.53 8.33
CA HIS A 146 -5.72 9.06 7.43
C HIS A 146 -6.01 8.82 5.95
N PHE A 147 -7.15 8.20 5.61
CA PHE A 147 -7.45 7.77 4.24
C PHE A 147 -8.86 8.16 3.83
N SER A 148 -8.98 8.97 2.77
CA SER A 148 -10.26 9.42 2.21
C SER A 148 -10.78 8.60 1.03
N GLY A 149 -10.15 7.47 0.71
CA GLY A 149 -10.51 6.58 -0.40
C GLY A 149 -11.48 5.46 -0.02
N PHE A 150 -11.82 4.63 -1.01
CA PHE A 150 -12.73 3.49 -0.82
C PHE A 150 -12.03 2.32 -0.12
N PHE A 151 -12.62 1.85 0.97
CA PHE A 151 -12.24 0.59 1.59
C PHE A 151 -12.93 -0.57 0.87
N ALA A 152 -12.17 -1.59 0.50
CA ALA A 152 -12.76 -2.82 -0.02
C ALA A 152 -13.31 -3.63 1.14
N ASN A 153 -14.62 -3.62 1.32
CA ASN A 153 -15.29 -4.58 2.19
C ASN A 153 -15.11 -5.97 1.61
N LEU A 154 -14.22 -6.76 2.18
CA LEU A 154 -14.07 -8.16 1.82
C LEU A 154 -15.03 -9.02 2.65
N PRO A 155 -15.71 -9.99 2.02
CA PRO A 155 -16.26 -11.08 2.79
C PRO A 155 -15.13 -11.83 3.51
N TYR A 156 -15.35 -12.10 4.76
CA TYR A 156 -14.44 -12.41 5.86
C TYR A 156 -13.61 -13.70 5.73
N ASN A 157 -13.60 -14.46 4.60
CA ASN A 157 -13.31 -15.88 4.66
C ASN A 157 -12.26 -16.47 3.72
N ILE A 158 -11.30 -15.74 3.13
CA ILE A 158 -10.54 -16.39 2.05
C ILE A 158 -9.16 -16.97 2.44
N PHE A 159 -8.46 -16.56 3.50
CA PHE A 159 -7.08 -17.06 3.72
C PHE A 159 -6.58 -17.14 5.18
N SER A 160 -7.33 -17.67 6.13
CA SER A 160 -6.77 -17.83 7.48
C SER A 160 -7.14 -19.16 8.14
N LYS A 161 -6.14 -20.03 8.33
CA LYS A 161 -6.22 -21.19 9.24
C LYS A 161 -6.03 -20.81 10.73
N ASN A 162 -5.58 -19.59 11.04
CA ASN A 162 -5.49 -19.05 12.41
C ASN A 162 -6.26 -17.75 12.51
N LYS A 163 -7.45 -17.83 13.09
CA LYS A 163 -8.53 -16.83 13.01
C LYS A 163 -8.31 -15.53 13.82
N ASN A 164 -7.47 -15.45 14.82
CA ASN A 164 -7.54 -14.35 15.80
C ASN A 164 -6.43 -13.29 15.73
N GLU A 165 -5.22 -13.58 15.25
CA GLU A 165 -4.12 -12.60 15.28
C GLU A 165 -3.87 -11.83 13.98
N ARG A 166 -4.38 -12.31 12.83
CA ARG A 166 -4.12 -11.69 11.52
C ARG A 166 -5.20 -10.73 11.02
N ARG A 167 -6.31 -10.60 11.75
CA ARG A 167 -7.49 -9.85 11.30
C ARG A 167 -7.37 -8.34 11.46
N GLU A 168 -6.56 -7.87 12.39
CA GLU A 168 -6.52 -6.46 12.79
C GLU A 168 -5.33 -5.66 12.24
N SER A 169 -4.30 -6.33 11.70
CA SER A 169 -3.03 -5.68 11.36
C SER A 169 -2.92 -5.14 9.94
N ARG A 170 -3.93 -5.33 9.08
CA ARG A 170 -3.86 -4.93 7.66
C ARG A 170 -5.20 -4.43 7.15
N SER A 171 -5.12 -3.40 6.30
CA SER A 171 -6.26 -2.87 5.56
C SER A 171 -6.18 -3.19 4.08
N ILE A 172 -7.33 -3.28 3.42
CA ILE A 172 -7.44 -3.43 1.98
C ILE A 172 -8.19 -2.22 1.44
N VAL A 173 -7.55 -1.51 0.52
CA VAL A 173 -8.09 -0.31 -0.12
C VAL A 173 -8.13 -0.48 -1.62
N ARG A 174 -8.95 0.32 -2.29
CA ARG A 174 -8.99 0.46 -3.75
C ARG A 174 -8.65 1.91 -4.12
N PRO A 175 -7.40 2.21 -4.46
CA PRO A 175 -7.01 3.55 -4.90
C PRO A 175 -7.68 3.93 -6.21
N ALA A 176 -8.00 5.20 -6.38
CA ALA A 176 -8.61 5.73 -7.60
C ALA A 176 -7.77 5.42 -8.86
N PHE A 177 -6.45 5.50 -8.76
CA PHE A 177 -5.54 5.24 -9.88
C PHE A 177 -5.37 3.75 -10.23
N SER A 178 -5.95 2.84 -9.48
CA SER A 178 -5.93 1.40 -9.76
C SER A 178 -7.00 0.95 -10.76
N TYR A 179 -7.91 1.82 -11.11
CA TYR A 179 -8.94 1.57 -12.13
C TYR A 179 -8.38 1.69 -13.56
N TYR A 180 -7.24 1.06 -13.83
CA TYR A 180 -6.82 0.70 -15.18
C TYR A 180 -7.31 -0.73 -15.45
N GLY A 181 -8.60 -0.87 -15.60
CA GLY A 181 -9.21 -2.10 -16.01
C GLY A 181 -10.39 -1.77 -16.88
N THR A 182 -10.67 -2.60 -17.85
CA THR A 182 -11.92 -2.65 -18.60
C THR A 182 -13.07 -2.25 -17.66
N ILE A 183 -13.77 -1.18 -18.00
CA ILE A 183 -15.03 -0.86 -17.35
C ILE A 183 -15.94 -2.04 -17.67
N LEU A 184 -16.09 -2.97 -16.75
CA LEU A 184 -17.13 -3.97 -16.80
C LEU A 184 -18.41 -3.24 -16.40
N ILE A 185 -19.07 -2.67 -17.38
CA ILE A 185 -20.44 -2.22 -17.24
C ILE A 185 -21.24 -3.53 -17.23
N SER A 186 -22.01 -3.77 -16.18
CA SER A 186 -22.87 -4.95 -16.16
C SER A 186 -23.91 -4.83 -17.29
N ASP A 187 -24.27 -5.92 -17.93
CA ASP A 187 -25.23 -5.94 -19.02
C ASP A 187 -26.55 -5.27 -18.62
N TYR A 188 -26.96 -5.38 -17.35
CA TYR A 188 -28.13 -4.67 -16.79
C TYR A 188 -28.02 -3.14 -16.86
N VAL A 189 -26.83 -2.56 -16.65
CA VAL A 189 -26.63 -1.11 -16.75
C VAL A 189 -26.69 -0.66 -18.20
N ILE A 190 -26.21 -1.49 -19.13
CA ILE A 190 -26.30 -1.21 -20.57
C ILE A 190 -27.75 -1.28 -21.01
N GLU A 191 -28.52 -2.29 -20.58
CA GLU A 191 -29.96 -2.43 -20.85
C GLU A 191 -30.75 -1.25 -20.29
N ASP A 192 -30.46 -0.80 -19.06
CA ASP A 192 -31.13 0.37 -18.47
C ASP A 192 -30.83 1.66 -19.25
N ILE A 193 -29.59 1.87 -19.70
CA ILE A 193 -29.21 3.04 -20.50
C ILE A 193 -29.93 3.00 -21.86
N VAL A 194 -29.98 1.83 -22.52
CA VAL A 194 -30.66 1.67 -23.81
C VAL A 194 -32.16 1.90 -23.66
N ASN A 195 -32.79 1.31 -22.64
CA ASN A 195 -34.23 1.49 -22.37
C ASN A 195 -34.60 2.93 -22.03
N GLN A 196 -33.74 3.67 -21.32
CA GLN A 196 -33.96 5.10 -21.06
C GLN A 196 -33.75 5.96 -22.32
N ALA A 197 -32.82 5.60 -23.20
CA ALA A 197 -32.61 6.29 -24.46
C ALA A 197 -33.79 6.09 -25.43
N ASP A 198 -34.35 4.89 -25.50
CA ASP A 198 -35.52 4.58 -26.32
C ASP A 198 -36.85 5.16 -25.76
N GLY A 199 -36.93 5.35 -24.44
CA GLY A 199 -38.07 6.00 -23.78
C GLY A 199 -38.13 7.52 -23.92
N GLY A 200 -37.05 8.16 -24.38
CA GLY A 200 -36.93 9.61 -24.58
C GLY A 200 -37.30 10.14 -25.96
N ILE A 201 -37.72 9.25 -26.90
CA ILE A 201 -38.20 9.63 -28.24
C ILE A 201 -39.70 9.27 -28.32
N ARG A 202 -40.50 10.01 -27.63
CA ARG A 202 -41.94 10.16 -27.92
C ARG A 202 -42.33 11.60 -27.74
N ASP A 203 -42.48 12.26 -28.93
CA ASP A 203 -43.16 13.54 -29.27
C ASP A 203 -42.96 14.76 -28.37
#